data_e6e5cee5ff26443aab70022268909120
#
_entry.id   e6e5cee5ff26443aab70022268909120
#
_cell.length_a   1.000
_cell.length_b   1.000
_cell.length_c   1.000
_cell.angle_alpha   90.00
_cell.angle_beta   90.00
_cell.angle_gamma   90.00
#
_symmetry.space_group_name_H-M   'P 1'
#
loop_
_entity.id
_entity.type
_entity.pdbx_description
1 polymer ?
#
loop_
_entity_poly.entity_id
_entity_poly.type
_entity_poly.pdbx_seq_one_letter_code
_entity_poly.pdbx_strand_id
1 'polypeptide(L)'
;MSIRTSVKQMLVRQQDKKYEAELAKLRVTYAQWAAEQEKKIAETVVTEIGERAGLAEFVIYRQQKGQLAENAVERINAYFVKHPEAEIVYGDEDLLSENGERVIPWFKPCWAPDTYRAFFYVGSVVAVRSRLLQKLGEPGVVTEGESTGREIVFSKAEEIRPLMDRLFLAAGGFERGCHTIGHLEEVLFHGTFGTAGIGLQGPAETSREKAEDEQNPWEEYRTAAESAKLSVELAAKAAEEARELFARELRVSVIIPSKDNPSVLGKCLRSLTQRPEGSVPVEILLIDNGSNEENRKKTEQLVEEIRTAGTPIRYVYEPAEFNFSTMCNRGAELADGKLLLFLNDDIELCENDWLDKMVSRALQPYVGSVGLKLYYPDSVKIQHDGIVNLPVGPVHKLQFMEDDRSYYFGRNRFTQDCVAVTG
;
A
#
# COMPACT_ATOMS: atom_id res chain seq x y z
N MET A 1 -2.99 30.93 8.93
CA MET A 1 -1.99 29.89 9.26
C MET A 1 -1.39 30.17 10.63
N SER A 2 -1.38 29.16 11.52
CA SER A 2 -0.78 29.30 12.86
C SER A 2 0.74 29.43 12.74
N ILE A 3 1.37 30.24 13.63
CA ILE A 3 2.84 30.40 13.72
C ILE A 3 3.53 29.03 13.87
N ARG A 4 2.90 28.09 14.61
CA ARG A 4 3.39 26.70 14.76
C ARG A 4 3.46 25.96 13.41
N THR A 5 2.46 26.12 12.55
CA THR A 5 2.41 25.49 11.22
C THR A 5 3.52 26.04 10.32
N SER A 6 3.74 27.35 10.35
CA SER A 6 4.80 28.01 9.57
C SER A 6 6.20 27.59 10.03
N VAL A 7 6.42 27.45 11.33
CA VAL A 7 7.72 26.98 11.89
C VAL A 7 7.94 25.51 11.51
N LYS A 8 6.93 24.65 11.63
CA LYS A 8 7.03 23.24 11.23
C LYS A 8 7.34 23.10 9.73
N GLN A 9 6.67 23.86 8.87
CA GLN A 9 6.96 23.88 7.44
C GLN A 9 8.37 24.39 7.11
N MET A 10 8.86 25.38 7.86
CA MET A 10 10.22 25.88 7.69
C MET A 10 11.27 24.83 8.09
N LEU A 11 11.03 24.09 9.18
CA LEU A 11 11.91 23.01 9.65
C LEU A 11 11.93 21.85 8.64
N VAL A 12 10.78 21.48 8.08
CA VAL A 12 10.70 20.44 7.05
C VAL A 12 11.45 20.86 5.80
N ARG A 13 11.22 22.06 5.28
CA ARG A 13 11.99 22.58 4.11
C ARG A 13 13.49 22.62 4.37
N GLN A 14 13.91 22.86 5.61
CA GLN A 14 15.33 22.84 5.98
C GLN A 14 15.87 21.41 6.02
N GLN A 15 15.07 20.43 6.47
CA GLN A 15 15.42 19.01 6.43
C GLN A 15 15.48 18.49 4.99
N ASP A 16 14.49 18.85 4.14
CA ASP A 16 14.48 18.49 2.72
C ASP A 16 15.72 19.00 2.01
N LYS A 17 16.07 20.28 2.20
CA LYS A 17 17.30 20.85 1.65
C LYS A 17 18.56 20.14 2.12
N LYS A 18 18.59 19.75 3.39
CA LYS A 18 19.71 18.98 3.95
C LYS A 18 19.77 17.58 3.36
N TYR A 19 18.64 16.92 3.19
CA TYR A 19 18.53 15.60 2.57
C TYR A 19 18.94 15.65 1.08
N GLU A 20 18.44 16.61 0.32
CA GLU A 20 18.85 16.84 -1.08
C GLU A 20 20.36 17.12 -1.19
N ALA A 21 20.91 17.90 -0.27
CA ALA A 21 22.35 18.16 -0.23
C ALA A 21 23.18 16.92 0.12
N GLU A 22 22.66 16.02 0.94
CA GLU A 22 23.30 14.73 1.24
C GLU A 22 23.19 13.78 0.03
N LEU A 23 22.00 13.72 -0.62
CA LEU A 23 21.81 12.94 -1.86
C LEU A 23 22.73 13.42 -2.97
N ALA A 24 22.91 14.74 -3.13
CA ALA A 24 23.83 15.32 -4.12
C ALA A 24 25.32 14.96 -3.86
N LYS A 25 25.67 14.58 -2.62
CA LYS A 25 26.99 14.06 -2.28
C LYS A 25 27.18 12.59 -2.68
N LEU A 26 26.09 11.86 -2.86
CA LEU A 26 26.14 10.49 -3.38
C LEU A 26 26.48 10.54 -4.86
N ARG A 27 27.76 10.44 -5.16
CA ARG A 27 28.31 10.52 -6.53
C ARG A 27 28.05 9.26 -7.37
N VAL A 28 27.22 8.34 -6.90
CA VAL A 28 26.94 7.06 -7.55
C VAL A 28 25.63 7.17 -8.30
N THR A 29 25.64 7.01 -9.60
CA THR A 29 24.42 6.88 -10.41
C THR A 29 23.75 5.53 -10.14
N TYR A 30 22.43 5.42 -10.45
CA TYR A 30 21.75 4.12 -10.34
C TYR A 30 22.47 3.03 -11.15
N ALA A 31 22.88 3.33 -12.37
CA ALA A 31 23.61 2.37 -13.22
C ALA A 31 24.91 1.87 -12.59
N GLN A 32 25.67 2.77 -11.96
CA GLN A 32 26.90 2.37 -11.25
C GLN A 32 26.61 1.52 -10.01
N TRP A 33 25.60 1.92 -9.21
CA TRP A 33 25.17 1.16 -8.06
C TRP A 33 24.68 -0.25 -8.45
N ALA A 34 23.85 -0.32 -9.50
CA ALA A 34 23.29 -1.56 -10.01
C ALA A 34 24.39 -2.53 -10.49
N ALA A 35 25.38 -2.03 -11.24
CA ALA A 35 26.51 -2.82 -11.68
C ALA A 35 27.35 -3.37 -10.50
N GLU A 36 27.50 -2.57 -9.42
CA GLU A 36 28.20 -3.03 -8.23
C GLU A 36 27.39 -4.12 -7.48
N GLN A 37 26.05 -3.98 -7.40
CA GLN A 37 25.20 -5.00 -6.80
C GLN A 37 25.24 -6.31 -7.59
N GLU A 38 25.13 -6.26 -8.91
CA GLU A 38 25.21 -7.45 -9.76
C GLU A 38 26.53 -8.21 -9.60
N LYS A 39 27.62 -7.49 -9.48
CA LYS A 39 28.93 -8.11 -9.21
C LYS A 39 28.93 -8.86 -7.88
N LYS A 40 28.39 -8.27 -6.81
CA LYS A 40 28.25 -8.91 -5.50
C LYS A 40 27.35 -10.16 -5.57
N ILE A 41 26.24 -10.04 -6.29
CA ILE A 41 25.27 -11.13 -6.48
C ILE A 41 25.94 -12.28 -7.25
N ALA A 42 26.65 -12.00 -8.34
CA ALA A 42 27.36 -13.02 -9.11
C ALA A 42 28.40 -13.76 -8.26
N GLU A 43 29.14 -13.05 -7.40
CA GLU A 43 30.10 -13.66 -6.47
C GLU A 43 29.38 -14.55 -5.44
N THR A 44 28.21 -14.15 -4.94
CA THR A 44 27.41 -14.93 -3.99
C THR A 44 26.80 -16.17 -4.66
N VAL A 45 26.22 -16.02 -5.85
CA VAL A 45 25.62 -17.11 -6.63
C VAL A 45 26.63 -18.20 -6.93
N VAL A 46 27.84 -17.84 -7.35
CA VAL A 46 28.94 -18.83 -7.60
C VAL A 46 29.34 -19.58 -6.35
N THR A 47 29.29 -18.90 -5.18
CA THR A 47 29.73 -19.51 -3.90
C THR A 47 28.64 -20.39 -3.29
N GLU A 48 27.36 -19.98 -3.35
CA GLU A 48 26.24 -20.71 -2.72
C GLU A 48 25.66 -21.84 -3.59
N ILE A 49 25.66 -21.69 -4.92
CA ILE A 49 25.09 -22.66 -5.86
C ILE A 49 26.12 -23.77 -6.22
N GLY A 50 27.42 -23.49 -6.11
CA GLY A 50 28.49 -24.36 -6.58
C GLY A 50 28.62 -25.71 -5.84
N GLU A 51 28.04 -25.91 -4.66
CA GLU A 51 28.28 -27.12 -3.85
C GLU A 51 27.03 -27.89 -3.38
N ARG A 52 25.79 -27.35 -3.44
CA ARG A 52 24.59 -27.98 -2.80
C ARG A 52 23.24 -27.77 -3.44
N ALA A 53 23.11 -27.14 -4.58
CA ALA A 53 21.80 -26.80 -5.09
C ALA A 53 21.07 -28.00 -5.71
N GLY A 54 20.05 -28.50 -5.00
CA GLY A 54 18.97 -29.22 -5.64
C GLY A 54 18.35 -28.33 -6.72
N LEU A 55 17.76 -28.91 -7.76
CA LEU A 55 17.02 -28.17 -8.78
C LEU A 55 15.58 -28.06 -8.32
N ALA A 56 15.08 -26.84 -8.19
CA ALA A 56 13.65 -26.60 -8.04
C ALA A 56 12.97 -26.63 -9.43
N GLU A 57 11.81 -27.21 -9.51
CA GLU A 57 11.01 -27.19 -10.73
C GLU A 57 10.07 -25.98 -10.72
N PHE A 58 10.23 -25.07 -11.68
CA PHE A 58 9.45 -23.85 -11.80
C PHE A 58 9.39 -23.34 -13.25
N VAL A 59 8.39 -22.51 -13.50
CA VAL A 59 8.16 -21.83 -14.78
C VAL A 59 8.27 -20.33 -14.53
N ILE A 60 8.91 -19.61 -15.43
CA ILE A 60 9.03 -18.16 -15.41
C ILE A 60 8.03 -17.56 -16.40
N TYR A 61 7.11 -16.74 -15.90
CA TYR A 61 6.27 -15.89 -16.71
C TYR A 61 6.96 -14.53 -16.84
N ARG A 62 7.27 -14.11 -18.06
CA ARG A 62 7.91 -12.81 -18.29
C ARG A 62 7.29 -12.03 -19.42
N GLN A 63 7.39 -10.71 -19.33
CA GLN A 63 6.95 -9.81 -20.40
C GLN A 63 7.84 -9.94 -21.64
N GLN A 64 7.24 -9.78 -22.81
CA GLN A 64 7.92 -9.87 -24.11
C GLN A 64 8.93 -8.73 -24.31
N LYS A 65 8.57 -7.51 -23.89
CA LYS A 65 9.40 -6.31 -24.07
C LYS A 65 10.42 -6.19 -22.95
N GLY A 66 11.52 -6.90 -23.08
CA GLY A 66 12.63 -6.90 -22.14
C GLY A 66 13.34 -8.24 -22.08
N GLN A 67 14.24 -8.37 -21.13
CA GLN A 67 15.05 -9.55 -20.91
C GLN A 67 15.25 -9.84 -19.44
N LEU A 68 15.48 -11.11 -19.09
CA LEU A 68 15.89 -11.47 -17.76
C LEU A 68 17.27 -10.87 -17.46
N ALA A 69 17.48 -10.49 -16.22
CA ALA A 69 18.79 -10.09 -15.72
C ALA A 69 19.77 -11.28 -15.77
N GLU A 70 21.06 -10.99 -15.78
CA GLU A 70 22.09 -12.01 -15.72
C GLU A 70 21.91 -12.92 -14.48
N ASN A 71 22.01 -14.22 -14.65
CA ASN A 71 21.80 -15.24 -13.60
C ASN A 71 20.42 -15.18 -12.90
N ALA A 72 19.38 -14.60 -13.52
CA ALA A 72 18.06 -14.52 -12.90
C ALA A 72 17.46 -15.90 -12.61
N VAL A 73 17.65 -16.87 -13.52
CA VAL A 73 17.15 -18.25 -13.35
C VAL A 73 17.82 -18.94 -12.16
N GLU A 74 19.13 -18.80 -12.05
CA GLU A 74 19.94 -19.36 -10.95
C GLU A 74 19.54 -18.72 -9.62
N ARG A 75 19.34 -17.43 -9.58
CA ARG A 75 18.90 -16.69 -8.37
C ARG A 75 17.51 -17.13 -7.91
N ILE A 76 16.57 -17.27 -8.84
CA ILE A 76 15.23 -17.77 -8.56
C ILE A 76 15.30 -19.23 -8.05
N ASN A 77 16.14 -20.08 -8.67
CA ASN A 77 16.34 -21.44 -8.21
C ASN A 77 16.91 -21.47 -6.77
N ALA A 78 17.94 -20.69 -6.48
CA ALA A 78 18.51 -20.58 -5.14
C ALA A 78 17.48 -20.12 -4.11
N TYR A 79 16.63 -19.15 -4.46
CA TYR A 79 15.53 -18.70 -3.60
C TYR A 79 14.57 -19.84 -3.29
N PHE A 80 14.09 -20.57 -4.29
CA PHE A 80 13.20 -21.70 -4.09
C PHE A 80 13.83 -22.84 -3.28
N VAL A 81 15.12 -23.11 -3.46
CA VAL A 81 15.83 -24.13 -2.66
C VAL A 81 15.92 -23.70 -1.20
N LYS A 82 16.20 -22.44 -0.94
CA LYS A 82 16.29 -21.86 0.41
C LYS A 82 14.93 -21.74 1.09
N HIS A 83 13.87 -21.53 0.31
CA HIS A 83 12.49 -21.34 0.74
C HIS A 83 11.57 -22.41 0.14
N PRO A 84 11.59 -23.65 0.66
CA PRO A 84 10.82 -24.75 0.11
C PRO A 84 9.30 -24.55 0.23
N GLU A 85 8.85 -23.68 1.13
CA GLU A 85 7.45 -23.26 1.29
C GLU A 85 6.99 -22.29 0.19
N ALA A 86 7.90 -21.55 -0.46
CA ALA A 86 7.55 -20.62 -1.50
C ALA A 86 7.00 -21.33 -2.75
N GLU A 87 5.85 -20.88 -3.21
CA GLU A 87 5.17 -21.37 -4.44
C GLU A 87 5.35 -20.39 -5.59
N ILE A 88 5.43 -19.09 -5.29
CA ILE A 88 5.57 -18.00 -6.25
C ILE A 88 6.69 -17.08 -5.80
N VAL A 89 7.51 -16.61 -6.74
CA VAL A 89 8.57 -15.62 -6.51
C VAL A 89 8.51 -14.55 -7.58
N TYR A 90 8.61 -13.29 -7.20
CA TYR A 90 8.81 -12.17 -8.10
C TYR A 90 10.03 -11.34 -7.64
N GLY A 91 10.55 -10.50 -8.50
CA GLY A 91 11.68 -9.63 -8.18
C GLY A 91 11.48 -8.21 -8.66
N ASP A 92 12.47 -7.38 -8.37
CA ASP A 92 12.53 -6.01 -8.83
C ASP A 92 12.81 -5.93 -10.34
N GLU A 93 12.62 -4.77 -10.91
CA GLU A 93 12.87 -4.53 -12.32
C GLU A 93 13.37 -3.11 -12.58
N ASP A 94 13.97 -2.89 -13.73
CA ASP A 94 14.36 -1.58 -14.22
C ASP A 94 14.21 -1.50 -15.75
N LEU A 95 14.58 -0.40 -16.33
CA LEU A 95 14.56 -0.21 -17.77
C LEU A 95 15.98 -0.04 -18.33
N LEU A 96 16.18 -0.52 -19.54
CA LEU A 96 17.36 -0.21 -20.33
C LEU A 96 17.08 0.99 -21.24
N SER A 97 17.93 2.01 -21.16
CA SER A 97 17.92 3.11 -22.11
C SER A 97 18.33 2.65 -23.50
N GLU A 98 18.18 3.50 -24.52
CA GLU A 98 18.64 3.23 -25.89
C GLU A 98 20.13 2.92 -25.94
N ASN A 99 20.91 3.46 -25.02
CA ASN A 99 22.36 3.22 -24.91
C ASN A 99 22.71 1.98 -24.06
N GLY A 100 21.72 1.22 -23.60
CA GLY A 100 21.91 0.06 -22.73
C GLY A 100 22.20 0.39 -21.26
N GLU A 101 22.09 1.65 -20.86
CA GLU A 101 22.24 2.02 -19.44
C GLU A 101 20.98 1.67 -18.66
N ARG A 102 21.17 1.18 -17.43
CA ARG A 102 20.09 0.86 -16.50
C ARG A 102 19.53 2.14 -15.88
N VAL A 103 18.21 2.31 -15.98
CA VAL A 103 17.49 3.51 -15.54
C VAL A 103 16.14 3.11 -14.92
N ILE A 104 15.52 4.02 -14.19
CA ILE A 104 14.19 3.88 -13.61
C ILE A 104 14.01 2.56 -12.87
N PRO A 105 14.72 2.32 -11.76
CA PRO A 105 14.52 1.14 -10.95
C PRO A 105 13.13 1.10 -10.34
N TRP A 106 12.49 -0.04 -10.38
CA TRP A 106 11.27 -0.32 -9.65
C TRP A 106 11.52 -1.37 -8.57
N PHE A 107 11.80 -0.89 -7.36
CA PHE A 107 11.90 -1.70 -6.16
C PHE A 107 10.49 -1.95 -5.62
N LYS A 108 10.10 -3.20 -5.61
CA LYS A 108 8.75 -3.62 -5.26
C LYS A 108 8.64 -3.87 -3.75
N PRO A 109 7.43 -3.78 -3.18
CA PRO A 109 7.23 -4.23 -1.80
C PRO A 109 7.31 -5.76 -1.71
N CYS A 110 7.56 -6.29 -0.49
CA CYS A 110 7.22 -7.66 -0.17
C CYS A 110 5.74 -7.92 -0.48
N TRP A 111 5.30 -9.20 -0.43
CA TRP A 111 3.91 -9.52 -0.77
C TRP A 111 2.92 -8.64 -0.02
N ALA A 112 2.13 -7.91 -0.77
CA ALA A 112 1.21 -6.87 -0.34
C ALA A 112 -0.14 -7.08 -1.04
N PRO A 113 -1.06 -7.87 -0.44
CA PRO A 113 -2.28 -8.36 -1.12
C PRO A 113 -3.24 -7.25 -1.54
N ASP A 114 -3.42 -6.19 -0.74
CA ASP A 114 -4.30 -5.08 -1.11
C ASP A 114 -3.66 -4.18 -2.17
N THR A 115 -2.34 -3.97 -2.11
CA THR A 115 -1.60 -3.29 -3.17
C THR A 115 -1.68 -4.07 -4.49
N TYR A 116 -1.52 -5.41 -4.44
CA TYR A 116 -1.66 -6.26 -5.62
C TYR A 116 -3.07 -6.19 -6.23
N ARG A 117 -4.11 -6.16 -5.42
CA ARG A 117 -5.49 -6.00 -5.90
C ARG A 117 -5.72 -4.66 -6.59
N ALA A 118 -5.16 -3.60 -6.02
CA ALA A 118 -5.30 -2.25 -6.54
C ALA A 118 -4.40 -2.00 -7.76
N PHE A 119 -3.22 -2.64 -7.79
CA PHE A 119 -2.20 -2.43 -8.82
C PHE A 119 -1.34 -3.68 -9.01
N PHE A 120 -1.21 -4.18 -10.26
CA PHE A 120 -0.41 -5.37 -10.57
C PHE A 120 1.10 -5.11 -10.47
N TYR A 121 1.56 -4.87 -9.25
CA TYR A 121 2.93 -4.44 -8.99
C TYR A 121 3.99 -5.54 -9.12
N VAL A 122 3.58 -6.82 -9.11
CA VAL A 122 4.54 -7.93 -9.28
C VAL A 122 5.25 -7.89 -10.64
N GLY A 123 4.64 -7.22 -11.62
CA GLY A 123 5.33 -6.69 -12.79
C GLY A 123 5.65 -7.72 -13.87
N SER A 124 6.83 -7.55 -14.45
CA SER A 124 7.23 -8.16 -15.72
C SER A 124 7.83 -9.56 -15.58
N VAL A 125 8.12 -10.03 -14.36
CA VAL A 125 8.67 -11.36 -14.13
C VAL A 125 8.12 -12.00 -12.85
N VAL A 126 7.56 -13.20 -13.01
CA VAL A 126 7.03 -14.03 -11.92
C VAL A 126 7.44 -15.47 -12.16
N ALA A 127 8.05 -16.10 -11.17
CA ALA A 127 8.37 -17.52 -11.20
C ALA A 127 7.36 -18.30 -10.33
N VAL A 128 6.86 -19.41 -10.85
CA VAL A 128 5.84 -20.25 -10.22
C VAL A 128 6.31 -21.68 -10.16
N ARG A 129 6.22 -22.32 -8.99
CA ARG A 129 6.56 -23.74 -8.87
C ARG A 129 5.67 -24.62 -9.73
N SER A 130 6.26 -25.60 -10.41
CA SER A 130 5.54 -26.54 -11.28
C SER A 130 4.43 -27.29 -10.53
N ARG A 131 4.64 -27.64 -9.26
CA ARG A 131 3.63 -28.31 -8.43
C ARG A 131 2.35 -27.49 -8.25
N LEU A 132 2.45 -26.13 -8.16
CA LEU A 132 1.27 -25.27 -8.06
C LEU A 132 0.49 -25.24 -9.37
N LEU A 133 1.21 -25.16 -10.51
CA LEU A 133 0.59 -25.24 -11.84
C LEU A 133 -0.12 -26.57 -12.06
N GLN A 134 0.51 -27.68 -11.65
CA GLN A 134 -0.08 -29.05 -11.71
C GLN A 134 -1.35 -29.12 -10.89
N LYS A 135 -1.33 -28.61 -9.65
CA LYS A 135 -2.50 -28.56 -8.76
C LYS A 135 -3.71 -27.85 -9.40
N LEU A 136 -3.45 -26.83 -10.20
CA LEU A 136 -4.49 -26.06 -10.90
C LEU A 136 -4.87 -26.63 -12.28
N GLY A 137 -4.18 -27.65 -12.77
CA GLY A 137 -4.41 -28.19 -14.11
C GLY A 137 -4.04 -27.20 -15.22
N GLU A 138 -3.12 -26.28 -14.98
CA GLU A 138 -2.73 -25.28 -15.96
C GLU A 138 -1.94 -25.89 -17.12
N PRO A 139 -2.25 -25.57 -18.37
CA PRO A 139 -1.53 -26.07 -19.53
C PRO A 139 -0.10 -25.52 -19.55
N GLY A 140 0.86 -26.37 -19.88
CA GLY A 140 2.30 -26.01 -19.95
C GLY A 140 3.13 -26.61 -18.84
N VAL A 141 2.55 -27.43 -17.97
CA VAL A 141 3.31 -28.24 -17.01
C VAL A 141 4.11 -29.27 -17.80
N VAL A 142 5.40 -29.18 -17.68
CA VAL A 142 6.35 -30.08 -18.33
C VAL A 142 6.49 -31.34 -17.49
N THR A 143 6.68 -32.48 -18.16
CA THR A 143 7.02 -33.77 -17.54
C THR A 143 8.34 -33.65 -16.77
N GLU A 144 8.47 -34.44 -15.69
CA GLU A 144 9.67 -34.49 -14.84
C GLU A 144 10.97 -34.39 -15.65
N GLY A 145 11.82 -33.43 -15.30
CA GLY A 145 13.17 -33.27 -15.85
C GLY A 145 13.38 -32.12 -16.85
N GLU A 146 12.33 -31.45 -17.36
CA GLU A 146 12.47 -30.36 -18.34
C GLU A 146 11.98 -28.99 -17.84
N SER A 147 11.63 -28.85 -16.56
CA SER A 147 10.82 -27.72 -16.07
C SER A 147 11.56 -26.62 -15.32
N THR A 148 12.86 -26.74 -15.10
CA THR A 148 13.60 -25.71 -14.35
C THR A 148 13.87 -24.49 -15.22
N GLY A 149 13.19 -23.36 -14.88
CA GLY A 149 13.42 -22.08 -15.54
C GLY A 149 12.83 -21.94 -16.95
N ARG A 150 11.86 -22.81 -17.34
CA ARG A 150 11.16 -22.63 -18.60
C ARG A 150 10.43 -21.29 -18.63
N GLU A 151 10.62 -20.55 -19.71
CA GLU A 151 10.01 -19.24 -19.90
C GLU A 151 8.68 -19.33 -20.66
N ILE A 152 7.67 -18.62 -20.15
CA ILE A 152 6.42 -18.32 -20.84
C ILE A 152 6.35 -16.81 -21.02
N VAL A 153 6.24 -16.38 -22.26
CA VAL A 153 6.28 -14.95 -22.62
C VAL A 153 4.86 -14.45 -22.84
N PHE A 154 4.52 -13.33 -22.21
CA PHE A 154 3.25 -12.62 -22.41
C PHE A 154 3.50 -11.23 -23.00
N SER A 155 2.53 -10.71 -23.75
CA SER A 155 2.67 -9.40 -24.42
C SER A 155 2.16 -8.27 -23.54
N LYS A 156 1.10 -8.52 -22.76
CA LYS A 156 0.45 -7.53 -21.90
C LYS A 156 0.08 -8.10 -20.56
N ALA A 157 0.10 -7.24 -19.53
CA ALA A 157 -0.26 -7.60 -18.16
C ALA A 157 -1.70 -8.15 -18.06
N GLU A 158 -2.63 -7.65 -18.86
CA GLU A 158 -4.04 -8.13 -18.91
C GLU A 158 -4.16 -9.60 -19.31
N GLU A 159 -3.24 -10.08 -20.15
CA GLU A 159 -3.24 -11.48 -20.61
C GLU A 159 -2.88 -12.45 -19.48
N ILE A 160 -1.95 -12.06 -18.62
CA ILE A 160 -1.42 -12.91 -17.54
C ILE A 160 -2.16 -12.72 -16.23
N ARG A 161 -2.77 -11.56 -16.00
CA ARG A 161 -3.41 -11.21 -14.73
C ARG A 161 -4.43 -12.25 -14.24
N PRO A 162 -5.37 -12.78 -15.07
CA PRO A 162 -6.34 -13.77 -14.61
C PRO A 162 -5.68 -15.08 -14.15
N LEU A 163 -4.58 -15.49 -14.77
CA LEU A 163 -3.80 -16.64 -14.34
C LEU A 163 -3.09 -16.35 -13.01
N MET A 164 -2.45 -15.20 -12.90
CA MET A 164 -1.75 -14.79 -11.66
C MET A 164 -2.73 -14.70 -10.49
N ASP A 165 -3.93 -14.14 -10.67
CA ASP A 165 -4.95 -14.08 -9.63
C ASP A 165 -5.32 -15.48 -9.10
N ARG A 166 -5.49 -16.47 -9.97
CA ARG A 166 -5.74 -17.86 -9.56
C ARG A 166 -4.54 -18.49 -8.85
N LEU A 167 -3.33 -18.24 -9.34
CA LEU A 167 -2.09 -18.75 -8.75
C LEU A 167 -1.84 -18.17 -7.36
N PHE A 168 -1.96 -16.85 -7.20
CA PHE A 168 -1.80 -16.18 -5.92
C PHE A 168 -2.87 -16.62 -4.91
N LEU A 169 -4.10 -16.81 -5.35
CA LEU A 169 -5.17 -17.34 -4.51
C LEU A 169 -4.86 -18.78 -4.07
N ALA A 170 -4.49 -19.66 -5.01
CA ALA A 170 -4.18 -21.05 -4.72
C ALA A 170 -2.91 -21.24 -3.87
N ALA A 171 -1.99 -20.28 -3.93
CA ALA A 171 -0.82 -20.21 -3.04
C ALA A 171 -1.16 -19.70 -1.64
N GLY A 172 -2.41 -19.32 -1.34
CA GLY A 172 -2.79 -18.75 -0.04
C GLY A 172 -2.34 -17.30 0.16
N GLY A 173 -2.12 -16.56 -0.94
CA GLY A 173 -1.60 -15.18 -0.90
C GLY A 173 -2.50 -14.18 -0.19
N PHE A 174 -3.78 -14.51 -0.01
CA PHE A 174 -4.77 -13.68 0.69
C PHE A 174 -5.14 -14.24 2.07
N GLU A 175 -4.32 -15.12 2.62
CA GLU A 175 -4.46 -15.64 3.97
C GLU A 175 -3.55 -14.92 4.96
N ARG A 176 -3.92 -14.95 6.22
CA ARG A 176 -3.10 -14.36 7.28
C ARG A 176 -1.78 -15.12 7.42
N GLY A 177 -0.67 -14.37 7.41
CA GLY A 177 0.67 -14.95 7.59
C GLY A 177 1.15 -15.72 6.37
N CYS A 178 0.77 -15.32 5.16
CA CYS A 178 1.25 -15.91 3.92
C CYS A 178 2.79 -15.91 3.84
N HIS A 179 3.38 -17.08 3.64
CA HIS A 179 4.82 -17.28 3.46
C HIS A 179 5.14 -17.98 2.12
N THR A 180 4.14 -18.22 1.30
CA THR A 180 4.26 -18.98 0.04
C THR A 180 4.55 -18.09 -1.16
N ILE A 181 4.49 -16.77 -0.97
CA ILE A 181 4.81 -15.78 -1.99
C ILE A 181 6.06 -15.03 -1.55
N GLY A 182 7.13 -15.18 -2.31
CA GLY A 182 8.42 -14.58 -2.06
C GLY A 182 8.69 -13.37 -2.93
N HIS A 183 9.39 -12.39 -2.37
CA HIS A 183 10.00 -11.28 -3.08
C HIS A 183 11.52 -11.45 -3.02
N LEU A 184 12.15 -11.59 -4.18
CA LEU A 184 13.59 -11.53 -4.31
C LEU A 184 13.98 -10.08 -4.53
N GLU A 185 14.56 -9.46 -3.48
CA GLU A 185 14.91 -8.02 -3.45
C GLU A 185 16.12 -7.73 -4.38
N GLU A 186 16.01 -8.17 -5.63
CA GLU A 186 17.01 -8.04 -6.67
C GLU A 186 16.34 -7.77 -8.00
N VAL A 187 17.01 -7.04 -8.89
CA VAL A 187 16.50 -6.81 -10.26
C VAL A 187 16.61 -8.11 -11.05
N LEU A 188 15.48 -8.68 -11.41
CA LEU A 188 15.38 -9.91 -12.19
C LEU A 188 15.04 -9.66 -13.66
N PHE A 189 14.57 -8.45 -14.00
CA PHE A 189 14.12 -8.14 -15.34
C PHE A 189 14.51 -6.73 -15.75
N HIS A 190 14.99 -6.62 -16.98
CA HIS A 190 15.27 -5.35 -17.65
C HIS A 190 14.23 -5.12 -18.74
N GLY A 191 13.30 -4.19 -18.51
CA GLY A 191 12.38 -3.73 -19.53
C GLY A 191 13.08 -2.89 -20.60
N THR A 192 12.53 -2.84 -21.80
CA THR A 192 12.97 -1.92 -22.86
C THR A 192 11.93 -0.82 -23.06
N PHE A 193 12.40 0.41 -23.33
CA PHE A 193 11.51 1.46 -23.77
C PHE A 193 10.80 1.01 -25.04
N GLY A 194 9.46 1.02 -25.01
CA GLY A 194 8.70 0.94 -26.26
C GLY A 194 9.00 2.17 -27.08
N THR A 195 8.92 2.06 -28.39
CA THR A 195 9.08 3.15 -29.36
C THR A 195 8.07 4.30 -29.23
N ALA A 196 7.15 4.25 -28.29
CA ALA A 196 6.32 5.37 -27.86
C ALA A 196 7.09 6.10 -26.75
N GLY A 197 7.67 7.23 -27.07
CA GLY A 197 8.59 8.01 -26.23
C GLY A 197 8.06 8.27 -24.83
N ILE A 198 8.64 7.57 -23.86
CA ILE A 198 8.56 8.00 -22.47
C ILE A 198 9.72 8.95 -22.29
N GLY A 199 9.41 10.23 -22.25
CA GLY A 199 10.37 11.27 -21.93
C GLY A 199 10.93 11.03 -20.54
N LEU A 200 12.08 10.39 -20.47
CA LEU A 200 12.91 10.31 -19.28
C LEU A 200 13.49 11.68 -19.00
N GLN A 201 12.73 12.52 -18.35
CA GLN A 201 13.31 13.64 -17.62
C GLN A 201 13.38 13.22 -16.17
N GLY A 202 14.61 12.88 -15.75
CA GLY A 202 14.97 12.84 -14.34
C GLY A 202 14.56 14.15 -13.65
N PRO A 203 14.72 14.31 -12.33
CA PRO A 203 14.31 15.48 -11.59
C PRO A 203 15.20 16.71 -11.93
N ALA A 204 15.19 17.13 -13.18
CA ALA A 204 15.76 18.37 -13.66
C ALA A 204 14.64 19.20 -14.25
N GLU A 205 14.37 20.31 -13.59
CA GLU A 205 13.68 21.49 -14.05
C GLU A 205 13.38 21.53 -15.55
N THR A 206 12.19 21.05 -15.97
CA THR A 206 11.67 21.43 -17.26
C THR A 206 10.14 21.45 -17.23
N SER A 207 9.68 22.68 -17.39
CA SER A 207 8.39 23.12 -17.97
C SER A 207 7.15 22.25 -17.75
N ARG A 208 6.28 22.77 -16.94
CA ARG A 208 4.91 22.37 -16.57
C ARG A 208 3.89 22.12 -17.70
N GLU A 209 4.28 22.16 -18.98
CA GLU A 209 3.29 22.26 -20.05
C GLU A 209 3.28 21.10 -21.09
N LYS A 210 4.03 20.01 -20.90
CA LYS A 210 4.06 18.90 -21.89
C LYS A 210 3.87 17.48 -21.34
N ALA A 211 3.39 17.31 -20.12
CA ALA A 211 3.24 15.99 -19.50
C ALA A 211 1.84 15.37 -19.67
N GLU A 212 0.97 15.90 -20.51
CA GLU A 212 -0.43 15.45 -20.60
C GLU A 212 -0.68 14.32 -21.61
N ASP A 213 0.31 13.89 -22.41
CA ASP A 213 0.06 12.93 -23.51
C ASP A 213 1.07 11.77 -23.64
N GLU A 214 1.94 11.56 -22.66
CA GLU A 214 2.86 10.41 -22.69
C GLU A 214 2.31 9.28 -21.80
N GLN A 215 1.83 8.21 -22.41
CA GLN A 215 1.38 7.00 -21.71
C GLN A 215 2.50 6.46 -20.83
N ASN A 216 2.33 6.63 -19.52
CA ASN A 216 3.16 5.99 -18.50
C ASN A 216 3.10 4.47 -18.74
N PRO A 217 4.21 3.73 -18.95
CA PRO A 217 4.18 2.28 -19.16
C PRO A 217 3.49 1.52 -18.02
N TRP A 218 3.49 2.11 -16.82
CA TRP A 218 2.82 1.57 -15.64
C TRP A 218 1.32 1.81 -15.62
N GLU A 219 0.79 2.68 -16.50
CA GLU A 219 -0.64 2.86 -16.71
C GLU A 219 -1.29 1.60 -17.31
N GLU A 220 -0.54 0.84 -18.11
CA GLU A 220 -0.97 -0.47 -18.63
C GLU A 220 -1.23 -1.46 -17.47
N TYR A 221 -0.36 -1.48 -16.46
CA TYR A 221 -0.55 -2.32 -15.27
C TYR A 221 -1.72 -1.86 -14.41
N ARG A 222 -1.96 -0.55 -14.33
CA ARG A 222 -3.13 0.00 -13.63
C ARG A 222 -4.42 -0.39 -14.33
N THR A 223 -4.48 -0.25 -15.64
CA THR A 223 -5.64 -0.62 -16.45
C THR A 223 -5.94 -2.11 -16.35
N ALA A 224 -4.91 -2.96 -16.34
CA ALA A 224 -5.05 -4.39 -16.10
C ALA A 224 -5.64 -4.70 -14.71
N ALA A 225 -5.26 -3.95 -13.68
CA ALA A 225 -5.82 -4.10 -12.34
C ALA A 225 -7.29 -3.66 -12.28
N GLU A 226 -7.64 -2.58 -12.95
CA GLU A 226 -9.03 -2.07 -13.03
C GLU A 226 -9.95 -3.02 -13.85
N SER A 227 -9.43 -3.63 -14.90
CA SER A 227 -10.19 -4.59 -15.72
C SER A 227 -10.30 -5.98 -15.10
N ALA A 228 -9.54 -6.29 -14.07
CA ALA A 228 -9.64 -7.54 -13.33
C ALA A 228 -10.88 -7.58 -12.42
N LYS A 229 -12.08 -7.59 -13.03
CA LYS A 229 -13.36 -7.75 -12.30
C LYS A 229 -13.32 -8.90 -11.29
N LEU A 230 -12.56 -9.96 -11.58
CA LEU A 230 -12.47 -11.14 -10.74
C LEU A 230 -11.85 -10.84 -9.35
N SER A 231 -10.84 -9.98 -9.25
CA SER A 231 -10.25 -9.62 -7.95
C SER A 231 -11.16 -8.68 -7.16
N VAL A 232 -11.90 -7.81 -7.85
CA VAL A 232 -12.93 -6.96 -7.26
C VAL A 232 -14.15 -7.79 -6.85
N GLU A 233 -14.58 -8.73 -7.67
CA GLU A 233 -15.69 -9.65 -7.36
C GLU A 233 -15.34 -10.60 -6.21
N LEU A 234 -14.12 -11.16 -6.16
CA LEU A 234 -13.68 -11.98 -5.02
C LEU A 234 -13.55 -11.17 -3.73
N ALA A 235 -13.04 -9.94 -3.80
CA ALA A 235 -12.99 -9.04 -2.64
C ALA A 235 -14.39 -8.58 -2.24
N ALA A 236 -15.26 -8.28 -3.20
CA ALA A 236 -16.66 -7.93 -2.95
C ALA A 236 -17.43 -9.14 -2.38
N LYS A 237 -17.21 -10.34 -2.91
CA LYS A 237 -17.83 -11.57 -2.41
C LYS A 237 -17.36 -11.92 -0.99
N ALA A 238 -16.06 -11.84 -0.71
CA ALA A 238 -15.54 -12.03 0.64
C ALA A 238 -16.04 -10.96 1.61
N ALA A 239 -16.17 -9.70 1.16
CA ALA A 239 -16.77 -8.64 1.96
C ALA A 239 -18.29 -8.83 2.13
N GLU A 240 -18.99 -9.36 1.12
CA GLU A 240 -20.41 -9.70 1.19
C GLU A 240 -20.66 -10.90 2.12
N GLU A 241 -19.86 -11.97 2.01
CA GLU A 241 -19.90 -13.11 2.92
C GLU A 241 -19.58 -12.70 4.37
N ALA A 242 -18.60 -11.81 4.57
CA ALA A 242 -18.32 -11.21 5.87
C ALA A 242 -19.46 -10.29 6.32
N ARG A 243 -20.07 -9.51 5.44
CA ARG A 243 -21.28 -8.73 5.72
C ARG A 243 -22.45 -9.62 6.10
N GLU A 244 -22.72 -10.71 5.40
CA GLU A 244 -23.79 -11.65 5.74
C GLU A 244 -23.55 -12.35 7.08
N LEU A 245 -22.30 -12.78 7.35
CA LEU A 245 -21.90 -13.38 8.62
C LEU A 245 -22.03 -12.41 9.81
N PHE A 246 -21.77 -11.12 9.58
CA PHE A 246 -21.81 -10.07 10.59
C PHE A 246 -22.99 -9.09 10.43
N ALA A 247 -23.83 -9.28 9.41
CA ALA A 247 -24.87 -8.32 9.00
C ALA A 247 -25.86 -7.92 10.10
N ARG A 248 -26.00 -8.70 11.17
CA ARG A 248 -26.84 -8.35 12.32
C ARG A 248 -26.06 -7.74 13.49
N GLU A 249 -24.73 -7.82 13.49
CA GLU A 249 -23.87 -7.42 14.61
C GLU A 249 -22.73 -6.49 14.23
N LEU A 250 -22.52 -6.23 12.93
CA LEU A 250 -21.43 -5.37 12.49
C LEU A 250 -21.74 -3.91 12.83
N ARG A 251 -20.97 -3.36 13.75
CA ARG A 251 -20.99 -1.95 14.16
C ARG A 251 -19.57 -1.45 14.31
N VAL A 252 -19.34 -0.19 14.00
CA VAL A 252 -18.07 0.48 14.26
C VAL A 252 -18.24 1.42 15.46
N SER A 253 -17.39 1.28 16.45
CA SER A 253 -17.28 2.23 17.56
C SER A 253 -16.23 3.28 17.23
N VAL A 254 -16.68 4.51 17.00
CA VAL A 254 -15.81 5.66 16.72
C VAL A 254 -15.41 6.31 18.04
N ILE A 255 -14.15 6.21 18.39
CA ILE A 255 -13.57 6.72 19.65
C ILE A 255 -12.89 8.04 19.36
N ILE A 256 -13.37 9.11 19.97
CA ILE A 256 -12.87 10.48 19.75
C ILE A 256 -12.39 11.05 21.09
N PRO A 257 -11.06 11.07 21.32
CA PRO A 257 -10.47 11.85 22.40
C PRO A 257 -10.60 13.35 22.11
N SER A 258 -11.09 14.15 23.06
CA SER A 258 -11.24 15.59 22.87
C SER A 258 -11.01 16.35 24.17
N LYS A 259 -10.62 17.61 24.06
CA LYS A 259 -10.56 18.57 25.16
C LYS A 259 -10.59 20.01 24.64
N ASP A 260 -11.48 20.83 25.20
CA ASP A 260 -11.51 22.29 25.03
C ASP A 260 -11.59 22.79 23.56
N ASN A 261 -12.10 21.96 22.63
CA ASN A 261 -12.11 22.26 21.20
C ASN A 261 -13.47 22.07 20.52
N PRO A 262 -14.60 22.59 21.10
CA PRO A 262 -15.95 22.28 20.60
C PRO A 262 -16.21 22.76 19.18
N SER A 263 -15.54 23.80 18.69
CA SER A 263 -15.78 24.31 17.33
C SER A 263 -15.22 23.39 16.25
N VAL A 264 -14.04 22.81 16.48
CA VAL A 264 -13.38 21.87 15.56
C VAL A 264 -14.06 20.51 15.67
N LEU A 265 -14.29 20.03 16.89
CA LEU A 265 -15.08 18.82 17.16
C LEU A 265 -16.44 18.82 16.46
N GLY A 266 -17.12 19.98 16.41
CA GLY A 266 -18.41 20.12 15.75
C GLY A 266 -18.34 19.84 14.25
N LYS A 267 -17.27 20.23 13.56
CA LYS A 267 -17.06 19.92 12.15
C LYS A 267 -16.78 18.43 11.95
N CYS A 268 -15.92 17.85 12.80
CA CYS A 268 -15.65 16.42 12.81
C CYS A 268 -16.95 15.61 12.96
N LEU A 269 -17.73 15.85 13.99
CA LEU A 269 -18.97 15.13 14.27
C LEU A 269 -20.00 15.25 13.13
N ARG A 270 -20.17 16.45 12.55
CA ARG A 270 -21.09 16.62 11.40
C ARG A 270 -20.62 15.88 10.16
N SER A 271 -19.30 15.87 9.87
CA SER A 271 -18.77 15.11 8.73
C SER A 271 -18.95 13.59 8.91
N LEU A 272 -18.86 13.09 10.14
CA LEU A 272 -19.11 11.69 10.48
C LEU A 272 -20.57 11.25 10.23
N THR A 273 -21.52 12.16 10.35
CA THR A 273 -22.97 11.86 10.18
C THR A 273 -23.43 11.90 8.73
N GLN A 274 -22.63 12.47 7.82
CA GLN A 274 -22.94 12.54 6.39
C GLN A 274 -22.55 11.22 5.69
N ARG A 275 -23.41 10.21 5.83
CA ARG A 275 -23.18 8.88 5.26
C ARG A 275 -24.40 8.41 4.45
N PRO A 276 -24.21 7.59 3.39
CA PRO A 276 -25.32 7.01 2.63
C PRO A 276 -26.26 6.19 3.53
N GLU A 277 -27.52 6.14 3.15
CA GLU A 277 -28.47 5.21 3.75
C GLU A 277 -27.99 3.77 3.54
N GLY A 278 -28.07 2.94 4.58
CA GLY A 278 -27.60 1.56 4.53
C GLY A 278 -26.10 1.36 4.78
N SER A 279 -25.34 2.43 5.04
CA SER A 279 -23.94 2.31 5.51
C SER A 279 -23.84 1.54 6.82
N VAL A 280 -22.65 0.97 7.09
CA VAL A 280 -22.35 0.25 8.34
C VAL A 280 -22.75 1.10 9.56
N PRO A 281 -23.51 0.53 10.52
CA PRO A 281 -23.90 1.26 11.73
C PRO A 281 -22.70 1.73 12.54
N VAL A 282 -22.79 2.93 13.10
CA VAL A 282 -21.78 3.46 14.02
C VAL A 282 -22.39 3.79 15.37
N GLU A 283 -21.56 3.81 16.38
CA GLU A 283 -21.73 4.55 17.62
C GLU A 283 -20.53 5.46 17.83
N ILE A 284 -20.71 6.58 18.47
CA ILE A 284 -19.64 7.52 18.79
C ILE A 284 -19.39 7.53 20.30
N LEU A 285 -18.14 7.36 20.68
CA LEU A 285 -17.64 7.43 22.06
C LEU A 285 -16.75 8.65 22.16
N LEU A 286 -17.30 9.76 22.64
CA LEU A 286 -16.60 11.02 22.82
C LEU A 286 -16.01 11.05 24.24
N ILE A 287 -14.70 10.98 24.33
CA ILE A 287 -13.94 10.94 25.60
C ILE A 287 -13.33 12.32 25.85
N ASP A 288 -13.88 13.03 26.83
CA ASP A 288 -13.43 14.36 27.24
C ASP A 288 -12.61 14.27 28.53
N ASN A 289 -11.33 14.60 28.45
CA ASN A 289 -10.45 14.50 29.62
C ASN A 289 -10.38 15.80 30.44
N GLY A 290 -11.45 16.55 30.51
CA GLY A 290 -11.57 17.69 31.41
C GLY A 290 -11.60 19.02 30.70
N SER A 291 -12.49 19.21 29.74
CA SER A 291 -12.83 20.53 29.19
C SER A 291 -13.32 21.47 30.31
N ASN A 292 -13.02 22.75 30.17
CA ASN A 292 -13.54 23.77 31.05
C ASN A 292 -15.09 23.87 30.93
N GLU A 293 -15.74 24.50 31.90
CA GLU A 293 -17.21 24.51 32.01
C GLU A 293 -17.90 25.09 30.77
N GLU A 294 -17.33 26.14 30.18
CA GLU A 294 -17.89 26.77 28.97
C GLU A 294 -17.83 25.83 27.76
N ASN A 295 -16.66 25.26 27.52
CA ASN A 295 -16.45 24.35 26.39
C ASN A 295 -17.20 23.02 26.59
N ARG A 296 -17.28 22.53 27.81
CA ARG A 296 -18.08 21.37 28.18
C ARG A 296 -19.55 21.58 27.81
N LYS A 297 -20.17 22.72 28.19
CA LYS A 297 -21.56 23.03 27.82
C LYS A 297 -21.77 23.06 26.31
N LYS A 298 -20.82 23.64 25.56
CA LYS A 298 -20.85 23.63 24.07
C LYS A 298 -20.76 22.22 23.52
N THR A 299 -19.91 21.39 24.08
CA THR A 299 -19.78 19.98 23.70
C THR A 299 -21.05 19.19 24.00
N GLU A 300 -21.67 19.39 25.16
CA GLU A 300 -22.96 18.77 25.53
C GLU A 300 -24.07 19.16 24.53
N GLN A 301 -24.10 20.41 24.04
CA GLN A 301 -25.03 20.86 23.01
C GLN A 301 -24.77 20.16 21.67
N LEU A 302 -23.52 20.02 21.24
CA LEU A 302 -23.16 19.28 20.03
C LEU A 302 -23.57 17.80 20.13
N VAL A 303 -23.35 17.17 21.26
CA VAL A 303 -23.75 15.77 21.51
C VAL A 303 -25.26 15.62 21.36
N GLU A 304 -26.05 16.56 21.88
CA GLU A 304 -27.50 16.51 21.75
C GLU A 304 -27.97 16.76 20.30
N GLU A 305 -27.29 17.65 19.55
CA GLU A 305 -27.52 17.86 18.12
C GLU A 305 -27.34 16.54 17.34
N ILE A 306 -26.19 15.84 17.54
CA ILE A 306 -25.87 14.60 16.86
C ILE A 306 -26.84 13.47 17.24
N ARG A 307 -27.21 13.38 18.52
CA ARG A 307 -28.18 12.39 19.02
C ARG A 307 -29.55 12.60 18.40
N THR A 308 -30.00 13.86 18.32
CA THR A 308 -31.28 14.23 17.71
C THR A 308 -31.29 13.93 16.21
N ALA A 309 -30.13 14.03 15.53
CA ALA A 309 -29.97 13.63 14.14
C ALA A 309 -29.95 12.10 13.94
N GLY A 310 -30.10 11.30 15.00
CA GLY A 310 -30.24 9.84 14.94
C GLY A 310 -28.95 9.05 15.02
N THR A 311 -27.79 9.68 15.28
CA THR A 311 -26.53 8.96 15.47
C THR A 311 -26.30 8.67 16.96
N PRO A 312 -26.13 7.40 17.36
CA PRO A 312 -25.80 7.05 18.73
C PRO A 312 -24.46 7.67 19.15
N ILE A 313 -24.51 8.51 20.18
CA ILE A 313 -23.31 9.15 20.74
C ILE A 313 -23.35 9.11 22.27
N ARG A 314 -22.27 8.65 22.89
CA ARG A 314 -22.01 8.65 24.32
C ARG A 314 -20.93 9.65 24.63
N TYR A 315 -21.22 10.64 25.45
CA TYR A 315 -20.25 11.60 25.97
C TYR A 315 -19.78 11.16 27.35
N VAL A 316 -18.48 11.03 27.51
CA VAL A 316 -17.81 10.58 28.74
C VAL A 316 -16.87 11.69 29.19
N TYR A 317 -17.22 12.36 30.29
CA TYR A 317 -16.40 13.42 30.91
C TYR A 317 -15.61 12.85 32.08
N GLU A 318 -14.29 12.68 31.90
CA GLU A 318 -13.38 12.09 32.89
C GLU A 318 -12.13 12.98 33.02
N PRO A 319 -12.16 14.05 33.86
CA PRO A 319 -11.05 14.94 34.06
C PRO A 319 -9.81 14.19 34.57
N ALA A 320 -8.71 14.25 33.83
CA ALA A 320 -7.46 13.60 34.15
C ALA A 320 -6.26 14.32 33.53
N GLU A 321 -5.05 13.97 33.91
CA GLU A 321 -3.86 14.34 33.17
C GLU A 321 -3.96 13.78 31.71
N PHE A 322 -3.55 14.62 30.74
CA PHE A 322 -3.67 14.24 29.35
C PHE A 322 -2.82 13.00 29.02
N ASN A 323 -3.49 11.96 28.57
CA ASN A 323 -2.87 10.76 28.01
C ASN A 323 -3.76 10.20 26.90
N PHE A 324 -3.32 10.37 25.67
CA PHE A 324 -4.06 9.94 24.47
C PHE A 324 -4.38 8.45 24.50
N SER A 325 -3.39 7.61 24.85
CA SER A 325 -3.59 6.15 24.90
C SER A 325 -4.62 5.74 25.95
N THR A 326 -4.60 6.39 27.12
CA THR A 326 -5.60 6.12 28.16
C THR A 326 -7.01 6.48 27.71
N MET A 327 -7.17 7.62 27.04
CA MET A 327 -8.47 8.03 26.48
C MET A 327 -8.97 7.06 25.42
N CYS A 328 -8.09 6.63 24.50
CA CYS A 328 -8.42 5.62 23.49
C CYS A 328 -8.79 4.28 24.12
N ASN A 329 -8.04 3.79 25.11
CA ASN A 329 -8.32 2.56 25.83
C ASN A 329 -9.67 2.65 26.55
N ARG A 330 -9.96 3.80 27.19
CA ARG A 330 -11.24 4.04 27.85
C ARG A 330 -12.41 3.97 26.87
N GLY A 331 -12.25 4.57 25.68
CA GLY A 331 -13.24 4.44 24.61
C GLY A 331 -13.43 2.97 24.19
N ALA A 332 -12.32 2.24 24.00
CA ALA A 332 -12.37 0.83 23.62
C ALA A 332 -13.05 -0.06 24.66
N GLU A 333 -12.87 0.21 25.96
CA GLU A 333 -13.59 -0.50 27.04
C GLU A 333 -15.11 -0.28 27.01
N LEU A 334 -15.56 0.85 26.51
CA LEU A 334 -16.96 1.25 26.45
C LEU A 334 -17.63 0.90 25.11
N ALA A 335 -16.85 0.40 24.16
CA ALA A 335 -17.28 0.12 22.81
C ALA A 335 -18.12 -1.15 22.72
N ASP A 336 -19.23 -1.08 21.99
CA ASP A 336 -20.10 -2.22 21.68
C ASP A 336 -19.84 -2.77 20.26
N GLY A 337 -19.11 -2.01 19.40
CA GLY A 337 -18.82 -2.39 18.03
C GLY A 337 -17.75 -3.48 17.89
N LYS A 338 -17.84 -4.24 16.81
CA LYS A 338 -16.84 -5.26 16.44
C LYS A 338 -15.54 -4.65 15.89
N LEU A 339 -15.64 -3.44 15.33
CA LEU A 339 -14.50 -2.67 14.81
C LEU A 339 -14.38 -1.38 15.61
N LEU A 340 -13.15 -1.00 15.89
CA LEU A 340 -12.81 0.24 16.58
C LEU A 340 -12.19 1.22 15.58
N LEU A 341 -12.69 2.46 15.54
CA LEU A 341 -12.08 3.55 14.81
C LEU A 341 -11.59 4.61 15.79
N PHE A 342 -10.28 4.78 15.88
CA PHE A 342 -9.68 5.87 16.63
C PHE A 342 -9.59 7.09 15.73
N LEU A 343 -10.24 8.19 16.11
CA LEU A 343 -10.34 9.39 15.30
C LEU A 343 -10.03 10.63 16.13
N ASN A 344 -9.14 11.47 15.62
CA ASN A 344 -8.87 12.77 16.25
C ASN A 344 -10.06 13.71 16.06
N ASP A 345 -10.26 14.63 17.00
CA ASP A 345 -11.39 15.57 17.01
C ASP A 345 -11.28 16.70 15.97
N ASP A 346 -10.17 16.78 15.24
CA ASP A 346 -9.87 17.78 14.21
C ASP A 346 -9.92 17.22 12.76
N ILE A 347 -10.45 16.02 12.58
CA ILE A 347 -10.61 15.40 11.26
C ILE A 347 -11.95 15.78 10.64
N GLU A 348 -11.94 16.22 9.38
CA GLU A 348 -13.12 16.40 8.55
C GLU A 348 -13.08 15.39 7.39
N LEU A 349 -14.14 14.60 7.24
CA LEU A 349 -14.25 13.57 6.20
C LEU A 349 -14.71 14.20 4.88
N CYS A 350 -13.97 13.93 3.81
CA CYS A 350 -14.21 14.54 2.50
C CYS A 350 -15.13 13.71 1.59
N GLU A 351 -15.30 12.41 1.88
CA GLU A 351 -16.10 11.48 1.09
C GLU A 351 -17.20 10.86 1.96
N ASN A 352 -18.34 10.52 1.36
CA ASN A 352 -19.47 9.98 2.14
C ASN A 352 -19.39 8.46 2.35
N ASP A 353 -18.69 7.73 1.46
CA ASP A 353 -18.53 6.25 1.47
C ASP A 353 -17.25 5.76 2.16
N TRP A 354 -16.53 6.67 2.82
CA TRP A 354 -15.25 6.41 3.49
C TRP A 354 -15.30 5.23 4.46
N LEU A 355 -16.39 5.12 5.25
CA LEU A 355 -16.52 4.09 6.27
C LEU A 355 -16.66 2.70 5.66
N ASP A 356 -17.49 2.56 4.65
CA ASP A 356 -17.70 1.28 3.97
C ASP A 356 -16.43 0.81 3.27
N LYS A 357 -15.65 1.74 2.70
CA LYS A 357 -14.31 1.48 2.15
C LYS A 357 -13.34 0.96 3.23
N MET A 358 -13.28 1.60 4.39
CA MET A 358 -12.43 1.15 5.50
C MET A 358 -12.85 -0.21 6.04
N VAL A 359 -14.14 -0.40 6.29
CA VAL A 359 -14.70 -1.64 6.84
C VAL A 359 -14.46 -2.81 5.90
N SER A 360 -14.67 -2.65 4.61
CA SER A 360 -14.41 -3.70 3.62
C SER A 360 -12.96 -4.21 3.64
N ARG A 361 -12.01 -3.34 3.96
CA ARG A 361 -10.60 -3.71 4.13
C ARG A 361 -10.33 -4.33 5.50
N ALA A 362 -10.86 -3.72 6.57
CA ALA A 362 -10.66 -4.20 7.94
C ALA A 362 -11.22 -5.62 8.18
N LEU A 363 -12.21 -6.05 7.39
CA LEU A 363 -12.77 -7.40 7.47
C LEU A 363 -11.91 -8.47 6.77
N GLN A 364 -10.87 -8.11 6.05
CA GLN A 364 -9.96 -9.09 5.45
C GLN A 364 -9.12 -9.77 6.55
N PRO A 365 -8.94 -11.11 6.50
CA PRO A 365 -8.33 -11.88 7.59
C PRO A 365 -6.86 -11.54 7.84
N TYR A 366 -6.18 -10.98 6.87
CA TYR A 366 -4.77 -10.58 6.95
C TYR A 366 -4.57 -9.12 7.36
N VAL A 367 -5.66 -8.30 7.44
CA VAL A 367 -5.57 -6.88 7.79
C VAL A 367 -5.64 -6.69 9.29
N GLY A 368 -4.66 -5.98 9.85
CA GLY A 368 -4.61 -5.64 11.27
C GLY A 368 -5.19 -4.25 11.58
N SER A 369 -4.95 -3.28 10.69
CA SER A 369 -5.48 -1.92 10.81
C SER A 369 -5.63 -1.28 9.44
N VAL A 370 -6.53 -0.31 9.34
CA VAL A 370 -6.79 0.46 8.12
C VAL A 370 -6.71 1.95 8.45
N GLY A 371 -6.00 2.72 7.64
CA GLY A 371 -5.95 4.18 7.77
C GLY A 371 -6.41 4.87 6.49
N LEU A 372 -6.84 6.11 6.63
CA LEU A 372 -7.20 6.97 5.52
C LEU A 372 -6.00 7.80 5.07
N LYS A 373 -6.00 8.17 3.81
CA LYS A 373 -5.13 9.23 3.31
C LYS A 373 -5.60 10.56 3.86
N LEU A 374 -4.68 11.34 4.42
CA LEU A 374 -5.00 12.63 5.03
C LEU A 374 -4.37 13.77 4.27
N TYR A 375 -5.11 14.86 4.16
CA TYR A 375 -4.65 16.13 3.59
C TYR A 375 -4.56 17.21 4.65
N TYR A 376 -3.70 18.20 4.43
CA TYR A 376 -3.73 19.41 5.22
C TYR A 376 -5.01 20.24 4.90
N PRO A 377 -5.59 20.95 5.87
CA PRO A 377 -6.78 21.75 5.65
C PRO A 377 -6.63 22.72 4.47
N ASP A 378 -7.71 22.86 3.68
CA ASP A 378 -7.78 23.73 2.51
C ASP A 378 -6.65 23.55 1.50
N SER A 379 -6.18 22.32 1.34
CA SER A 379 -4.99 22.01 0.53
C SER A 379 -5.11 20.62 -0.11
N VAL A 380 -4.45 20.45 -1.24
CA VAL A 380 -4.19 19.14 -1.86
C VAL A 380 -2.87 18.52 -1.38
N LYS A 381 -2.23 19.11 -0.37
CA LYS A 381 -0.99 18.58 0.20
C LYS A 381 -1.28 17.41 1.11
N ILE A 382 -0.58 16.33 0.85
CA ILE A 382 -0.67 15.10 1.65
C ILE A 382 -0.10 15.35 3.05
N GLN A 383 -0.88 15.03 4.06
CA GLN A 383 -0.43 14.96 5.46
C GLN A 383 0.04 13.55 5.81
N HIS A 384 -0.71 12.54 5.35
CA HIS A 384 -0.44 11.14 5.58
C HIS A 384 -0.90 10.29 4.40
N ASP A 385 -0.06 9.35 3.98
CA ASP A 385 -0.34 8.36 2.94
C ASP A 385 0.34 7.01 3.28
N GLY A 386 0.24 6.63 4.55
CA GLY A 386 0.94 5.49 5.13
C GLY A 386 2.27 5.86 5.80
N ILE A 387 2.79 4.96 6.60
CA ILE A 387 4.07 5.09 7.29
C ILE A 387 5.07 4.15 6.64
N VAL A 388 6.27 4.68 6.39
CA VAL A 388 7.46 3.91 6.00
C VAL A 388 8.48 3.98 7.12
N ASN A 389 9.24 2.90 7.30
CA ASN A 389 10.27 2.84 8.34
C ASN A 389 11.63 3.10 7.70
N LEU A 390 12.23 4.22 8.03
CA LEU A 390 13.57 4.60 7.60
C LEU A 390 14.57 4.38 8.75
N PRO A 391 15.88 4.40 8.48
CA PRO A 391 16.89 4.30 9.52
C PRO A 391 16.76 5.36 10.63
N VAL A 392 16.14 6.51 10.31
CA VAL A 392 15.84 7.59 11.27
C VAL A 392 14.54 7.37 12.06
N GLY A 393 13.81 6.29 11.79
CA GLY A 393 12.53 5.97 12.40
C GLY A 393 11.34 6.04 11.43
N PRO A 394 10.11 5.87 11.94
CA PRO A 394 8.90 5.92 11.14
C PRO A 394 8.63 7.33 10.63
N VAL A 395 8.31 7.46 9.34
CA VAL A 395 7.98 8.74 8.70
C VAL A 395 6.70 8.60 7.87
N HIS A 396 5.95 9.68 7.74
CA HIS A 396 4.81 9.75 6.85
C HIS A 396 5.27 9.78 5.40
N LYS A 397 4.81 8.84 4.61
CA LYS A 397 5.07 8.79 3.17
C LYS A 397 4.46 10.01 2.48
N LEU A 398 5.20 10.64 1.58
CA LEU A 398 4.77 11.77 0.76
C LEU A 398 4.27 13.00 1.54
N GLN A 399 4.59 13.13 2.82
CA GLN A 399 4.17 14.26 3.63
C GLN A 399 4.61 15.60 3.00
N PHE A 400 3.69 16.57 2.91
CA PHE A 400 3.82 17.90 2.28
C PHE A 400 3.91 17.91 0.75
N MET A 401 3.91 16.76 0.08
CA MET A 401 3.82 16.70 -1.38
C MET A 401 2.40 17.06 -1.83
N GLU A 402 2.29 17.71 -2.98
CA GLU A 402 0.99 17.99 -3.59
C GLU A 402 0.46 16.72 -4.27
N ASP A 403 -0.81 16.38 -4.04
CA ASP A 403 -1.44 15.19 -4.63
C ASP A 403 -2.03 15.49 -6.02
N ASP A 404 -1.24 16.20 -6.84
CA ASP A 404 -1.59 16.63 -8.20
C ASP A 404 -1.00 15.71 -9.31
N ARG A 405 -0.10 14.81 -8.93
CA ARG A 405 0.60 13.89 -9.85
C ARG A 405 0.79 12.51 -9.24
N SER A 406 1.20 11.54 -10.03
CA SER A 406 1.65 10.23 -9.56
C SER A 406 3.08 10.30 -9.04
N TYR A 407 3.32 9.68 -7.89
CA TYR A 407 4.64 9.51 -7.30
C TYR A 407 5.03 8.04 -7.32
N TYR A 408 6.28 7.76 -7.67
CA TYR A 408 6.91 6.44 -7.67
C TYR A 408 5.94 5.29 -7.98
N PHE A 409 5.63 5.11 -9.27
CA PHE A 409 4.70 4.09 -9.77
C PHE A 409 3.28 4.18 -9.19
N GLY A 410 2.77 5.39 -9.01
CA GLY A 410 1.39 5.62 -8.55
C GLY A 410 1.13 5.34 -7.08
N ARG A 411 2.16 5.26 -6.24
CA ARG A 411 2.02 4.92 -4.81
C ARG A 411 1.15 5.87 -3.98
N ASN A 412 0.75 7.01 -4.52
CA ASN A 412 -0.23 7.90 -3.91
C ASN A 412 -1.65 7.72 -4.49
N ARG A 413 -1.86 6.82 -5.45
CA ARG A 413 -3.13 6.67 -6.18
C ARG A 413 -3.91 5.41 -5.80
N PHE A 414 -3.27 4.46 -5.15
CA PHE A 414 -3.85 3.14 -4.89
C PHE A 414 -3.94 2.85 -3.40
N THR A 415 -4.88 1.96 -3.03
CA THR A 415 -4.85 1.30 -1.73
C THR A 415 -3.55 0.53 -1.61
N GLN A 416 -2.88 0.66 -0.47
CA GLN A 416 -1.55 0.07 -0.24
C GLN A 416 -1.47 -0.58 1.12
N ASP A 417 -0.70 -1.67 1.18
CA ASP A 417 -0.21 -2.19 2.44
C ASP A 417 0.93 -1.32 2.95
N CYS A 418 0.89 -0.95 4.21
CA CYS A 418 1.86 -0.08 4.87
C CYS A 418 2.35 -0.72 6.17
N VAL A 419 3.53 -0.30 6.64
CA VAL A 419 4.08 -0.74 7.93
C VAL A 419 3.18 -0.31 9.08
N ALA A 420 2.61 0.89 8.99
CA ALA A 420 1.67 1.42 9.95
C ALA A 420 0.83 2.54 9.31
N VAL A 421 -0.25 2.90 9.98
CA VAL A 421 -1.10 4.05 9.68
C VAL A 421 -1.19 4.95 10.91
N THR A 422 -1.56 6.21 10.72
CA THR A 422 -1.81 7.16 11.81
C THR A 422 -3.28 7.23 12.17
N GLY A 423 -3.57 7.49 13.43
CA GLY A 423 -4.88 7.82 13.95
C GLY A 423 -5.08 9.32 14.08
#